data_02045223bb357aebcdbb70bfe762c5f8
#
_entry.id   02045223bb357aebcdbb70bfe762c5f8
#
_cell.length_a   1.000
_cell.length_b   1.000
_cell.length_c   1.000
_cell.angle_alpha   90.00
_cell.angle_beta   90.00
_cell.angle_gamma   90.00
#
_symmetry.space_group_name_H-M   'P 1'
#
loop_
_entity.id
_entity.type
_entity.pdbx_description
1 polymer ?
#
loop_
_entity_poly.entity_id
_entity_poly.type
_entity_poly.pdbx_seq_one_letter_code
_entity_poly.pdbx_strand_id
1 'polypeptide(L)'
;MDIKVIAFDADDTLWVNEPYFRASEEAFCTLLEEYLPRHELERELLKIEIGNLGLYGYGIKGFVLSMIETAMTVTNNMISAKTIGEIVDLGKQMLNQPIELLDGVEEVLKELKGKYRLVVATKGDLLDQERKLRKSNLNNYFHHVEIMSEKDDANYLKLIKHLDIRPSELLMVGNSLKSDVLPVLNVGGYAIHVPYHITWAHEEIEHSIDSGMFKSVESIKDILAFV
;
A
#
# COMPACT_ATOMS: atom_id res chain seq x y z
N MET A 1 16.11 17.20 14.19
CA MET A 1 16.19 16.66 12.81
C MET A 1 16.11 17.81 11.81
N ASP A 2 16.84 17.77 10.71
CA ASP A 2 16.75 18.81 9.65
C ASP A 2 15.91 18.26 8.49
N ILE A 3 14.63 17.94 8.79
CA ILE A 3 13.71 17.36 7.81
C ILE A 3 13.24 18.44 6.84
N LYS A 4 13.33 18.17 5.55
CA LYS A 4 12.82 19.06 4.48
C LYS A 4 11.63 18.46 3.74
N VAL A 5 11.58 17.14 3.65
CA VAL A 5 10.53 16.39 2.95
C VAL A 5 9.92 15.38 3.90
N ILE A 6 8.60 15.36 3.95
CA ILE A 6 7.84 14.30 4.61
C ILE A 6 7.10 13.54 3.50
N ALA A 7 7.47 12.27 3.31
CA ALA A 7 6.80 11.37 2.40
C ALA A 7 5.77 10.53 3.17
N PHE A 8 4.60 10.39 2.61
CA PHE A 8 3.51 9.57 3.14
C PHE A 8 3.25 8.40 2.20
N ASP A 9 3.16 7.22 2.76
CA ASP A 9 2.46 6.14 2.09
C ASP A 9 0.98 6.50 1.94
N ALA A 10 0.28 5.83 1.05
CA ALA A 10 -1.11 6.16 0.73
C ALA A 10 -2.10 5.15 1.30
N ASP A 11 -2.03 3.90 0.85
CA ASP A 11 -2.97 2.84 1.19
C ASP A 11 -2.78 2.39 2.65
N ASP A 12 -3.84 2.46 3.45
CA ASP A 12 -3.83 2.18 4.90
C ASP A 12 -2.93 3.12 5.75
N THR A 13 -2.48 4.23 5.13
CA THR A 13 -1.83 5.35 5.82
C THR A 13 -2.63 6.64 5.71
N LEU A 14 -3.08 6.99 4.50
CA LEU A 14 -3.92 8.17 4.24
C LEU A 14 -5.41 7.80 4.09
N TRP A 15 -5.71 6.62 3.57
CA TRP A 15 -7.08 6.13 3.34
C TRP A 15 -7.16 4.62 3.48
N VAL A 16 -8.37 4.12 3.74
CA VAL A 16 -8.69 2.70 3.85
C VAL A 16 -8.46 1.97 2.53
N ASN A 17 -7.78 0.84 2.56
CA ASN A 17 -7.50 0.01 1.39
C ASN A 17 -7.60 -1.50 1.66
N GLU A 18 -6.83 -2.05 2.61
CA GLU A 18 -6.76 -3.50 2.86
C GLU A 18 -8.11 -4.14 3.18
N PRO A 19 -9.04 -3.52 3.90
CA PRO A 19 -10.39 -4.06 4.10
C PRO A 19 -11.15 -4.38 2.81
N TYR A 20 -10.92 -3.61 1.73
CA TYR A 20 -11.55 -3.87 0.44
C TYR A 20 -10.95 -5.08 -0.27
N PHE A 21 -9.62 -5.30 -0.13
CA PHE A 21 -8.97 -6.50 -0.61
C PHE A 21 -9.48 -7.73 0.13
N ARG A 22 -9.56 -7.67 1.47
CA ARG A 22 -10.10 -8.77 2.29
C ARG A 22 -11.54 -9.13 1.94
N ALA A 23 -12.40 -8.14 1.78
CA ALA A 23 -13.79 -8.39 1.37
C ALA A 23 -13.89 -9.05 -0.02
N SER A 24 -13.00 -8.67 -0.94
CA SER A 24 -12.95 -9.28 -2.27
C SER A 24 -12.38 -10.68 -2.27
N GLU A 25 -11.38 -10.95 -1.43
CA GLU A 25 -10.84 -12.29 -1.17
C GLU A 25 -11.89 -13.22 -0.59
N GLU A 26 -12.69 -12.74 0.38
CA GLU A 26 -13.81 -13.50 0.95
C GLU A 26 -14.86 -13.85 -0.09
N ALA A 27 -15.24 -12.88 -0.93
CA ALA A 27 -16.19 -13.11 -2.02
C ALA A 27 -15.62 -14.10 -3.05
N PHE A 28 -14.34 -13.98 -3.41
CA PHE A 28 -13.64 -14.91 -4.29
C PHE A 28 -13.62 -16.34 -3.73
N CYS A 29 -13.29 -16.51 -2.46
CA CYS A 29 -13.32 -17.82 -1.79
C CYS A 29 -14.73 -18.43 -1.82
N THR A 30 -15.77 -17.60 -1.64
CA THR A 30 -17.17 -18.08 -1.70
C THR A 30 -17.54 -18.56 -3.12
N LEU A 31 -17.02 -17.95 -4.18
CA LEU A 31 -17.26 -18.42 -5.55
C LEU A 31 -16.64 -19.80 -5.85
N LEU A 32 -15.64 -20.21 -5.07
CA LEU A 32 -14.87 -21.43 -5.30
C LEU A 32 -14.96 -22.46 -4.18
N GLU A 33 -15.83 -22.24 -3.17
CA GLU A 33 -15.94 -23.10 -1.98
C GLU A 33 -16.29 -24.56 -2.28
N GLU A 34 -16.91 -24.84 -3.44
CA GLU A 34 -17.19 -26.21 -3.91
C GLU A 34 -15.94 -26.96 -4.40
N TYR A 35 -14.85 -26.26 -4.73
CA TYR A 35 -13.61 -26.85 -5.24
C TYR A 35 -12.58 -27.09 -4.15
N LEU A 36 -12.38 -26.12 -3.25
CA LEU A 36 -11.42 -26.20 -2.15
C LEU A 36 -11.96 -25.48 -0.90
N PRO A 37 -11.54 -25.93 0.31
CA PRO A 37 -11.81 -25.19 1.54
C PRO A 37 -11.19 -23.78 1.51
N ARG A 38 -11.85 -22.83 2.15
CA ARG A 38 -11.46 -21.41 2.17
C ARG A 38 -9.96 -21.20 2.49
N HIS A 39 -9.44 -21.82 3.55
CA HIS A 39 -8.04 -21.64 3.96
C HIS A 39 -7.02 -22.15 2.93
N GLU A 40 -7.41 -23.11 2.08
CA GLU A 40 -6.58 -23.56 0.96
C GLU A 40 -6.66 -22.61 -0.22
N LEU A 41 -7.84 -22.06 -0.50
CA LEU A 41 -8.02 -21.03 -1.53
C LEU A 41 -7.21 -19.77 -1.21
N GLU A 42 -7.29 -19.29 0.03
CA GLU A 42 -6.50 -18.12 0.51
C GLU A 42 -4.99 -18.36 0.35
N ARG A 43 -4.52 -19.58 0.70
CA ARG A 43 -3.10 -19.94 0.55
C ARG A 43 -2.65 -20.00 -0.91
N GLU A 44 -3.44 -20.63 -1.79
CA GLU A 44 -3.11 -20.72 -3.22
C GLU A 44 -3.19 -19.33 -3.88
N LEU A 45 -4.18 -18.49 -3.52
CA LEU A 45 -4.27 -17.13 -4.00
C LEU A 45 -3.03 -16.31 -3.60
N LEU A 46 -2.68 -16.31 -2.33
CA LEU A 46 -1.49 -15.59 -1.84
C LEU A 46 -0.21 -16.05 -2.55
N LYS A 47 -0.04 -17.35 -2.75
CA LYS A 47 1.12 -17.91 -3.45
C LYS A 47 1.20 -17.42 -4.91
N ILE A 48 0.09 -17.45 -5.64
CA ILE A 48 0.02 -17.00 -7.04
C ILE A 48 0.21 -15.48 -7.10
N GLU A 49 -0.43 -14.72 -6.21
CA GLU A 49 -0.31 -13.28 -6.13
C GLU A 49 1.15 -12.85 -5.92
N ILE A 50 1.84 -13.42 -4.93
CA ILE A 50 3.26 -13.13 -4.69
C ILE A 50 4.12 -13.52 -5.91
N GLY A 51 3.84 -14.66 -6.54
CA GLY A 51 4.55 -15.09 -7.75
C GLY A 51 4.36 -14.14 -8.92
N ASN A 52 3.22 -13.46 -8.98
CA ASN A 52 2.85 -12.54 -10.05
C ASN A 52 3.32 -11.09 -9.85
N LEU A 53 3.78 -10.72 -8.65
CA LEU A 53 4.19 -9.33 -8.38
C LEU A 53 5.25 -8.81 -9.36
N GLY A 54 6.20 -9.65 -9.75
CA GLY A 54 7.24 -9.28 -10.71
C GLY A 54 6.74 -9.07 -12.16
N LEU A 55 5.54 -9.58 -12.49
CA LEU A 55 4.93 -9.49 -13.83
C LEU A 55 3.80 -8.47 -13.88
N TYR A 56 2.89 -8.50 -12.89
CA TYR A 56 1.68 -7.68 -12.90
C TYR A 56 1.79 -6.45 -11.99
N GLY A 57 2.80 -6.41 -11.12
CA GLY A 57 2.94 -5.37 -10.10
C GLY A 57 1.88 -5.46 -9.02
N TYR A 58 1.84 -4.43 -8.19
CA TYR A 58 0.86 -4.28 -7.12
C TYR A 58 -0.45 -3.67 -7.61
N GLY A 59 -1.52 -3.88 -6.83
CA GLY A 59 -2.82 -3.24 -7.02
C GLY A 59 -3.89 -4.14 -7.62
N ILE A 60 -5.09 -3.59 -7.75
CA ILE A 60 -6.33 -4.32 -8.04
C ILE A 60 -6.25 -5.13 -9.34
N LYS A 61 -5.60 -4.63 -10.38
CA LYS A 61 -5.51 -5.33 -11.67
C LYS A 61 -4.68 -6.61 -11.56
N GLY A 62 -3.51 -6.54 -10.91
CA GLY A 62 -2.67 -7.71 -10.64
C GLY A 62 -3.37 -8.72 -9.74
N PHE A 63 -4.09 -8.24 -8.72
CA PHE A 63 -4.90 -9.07 -7.84
C PHE A 63 -6.00 -9.82 -8.59
N VAL A 64 -6.78 -9.14 -9.46
CA VAL A 64 -7.82 -9.78 -10.29
C VAL A 64 -7.24 -10.85 -11.22
N LEU A 65 -6.10 -10.57 -11.86
CA LEU A 65 -5.42 -11.57 -12.69
C LEU A 65 -4.99 -12.77 -11.86
N SER A 66 -4.45 -12.55 -10.66
CA SER A 66 -4.05 -13.63 -9.75
C SER A 66 -5.26 -14.44 -9.25
N MET A 67 -6.40 -13.80 -8.98
CA MET A 67 -7.66 -14.51 -8.68
C MET A 67 -8.11 -15.39 -9.86
N ILE A 68 -8.05 -14.90 -11.09
CA ILE A 68 -8.41 -15.69 -12.27
C ILE A 68 -7.46 -16.88 -12.44
N GLU A 69 -6.15 -16.70 -12.32
CA GLU A 69 -5.16 -17.77 -12.40
C GLU A 69 -5.36 -18.81 -11.29
N THR A 70 -5.66 -18.35 -10.06
CA THR A 70 -5.99 -19.23 -8.94
C THR A 70 -7.23 -20.06 -9.25
N ALA A 71 -8.30 -19.43 -9.74
CA ALA A 71 -9.53 -20.13 -10.09
C ALA A 71 -9.30 -21.16 -11.20
N MET A 72 -8.52 -20.84 -12.22
CA MET A 72 -8.15 -21.80 -13.27
C MET A 72 -7.33 -22.96 -12.71
N THR A 73 -6.40 -22.68 -11.81
CA THR A 73 -5.51 -23.68 -11.20
C THR A 73 -6.30 -24.68 -10.35
N VAL A 74 -7.10 -24.18 -9.41
CA VAL A 74 -7.84 -25.04 -8.45
C VAL A 74 -8.96 -25.83 -9.09
N THR A 75 -9.47 -25.40 -10.25
CA THR A 75 -10.51 -26.09 -11.02
C THR A 75 -9.96 -26.92 -12.18
N ASN A 76 -8.62 -27.06 -12.31
CA ASN A 76 -7.98 -27.72 -13.45
C ASN A 76 -8.46 -27.17 -14.80
N ASN A 77 -8.58 -25.84 -14.93
CA ASN A 77 -9.10 -25.10 -16.10
C ASN A 77 -10.57 -25.40 -16.44
N MET A 78 -11.35 -25.93 -15.50
CA MET A 78 -12.78 -26.20 -15.70
C MET A 78 -13.69 -25.09 -15.21
N ILE A 79 -13.12 -23.96 -14.77
CA ILE A 79 -13.87 -22.77 -14.32
C ILE A 79 -14.79 -22.25 -15.42
N SER A 80 -16.01 -21.86 -15.05
CA SER A 80 -16.97 -21.31 -16.03
C SER A 80 -16.62 -19.87 -16.43
N ALA A 81 -16.92 -19.50 -17.68
CA ALA A 81 -16.80 -18.11 -18.12
C ALA A 81 -17.67 -17.16 -17.26
N LYS A 82 -18.77 -17.64 -16.70
CA LYS A 82 -19.63 -16.88 -15.78
C LYS A 82 -18.85 -16.52 -14.50
N THR A 83 -18.22 -17.50 -13.86
CA THR A 83 -17.44 -17.29 -12.64
C THR A 83 -16.23 -16.37 -12.88
N ILE A 84 -15.56 -16.49 -14.03
CA ILE A 84 -14.51 -15.53 -14.44
C ILE A 84 -15.09 -14.12 -14.55
N GLY A 85 -16.29 -13.96 -15.11
CA GLY A 85 -16.99 -12.69 -15.16
C GLY A 85 -17.27 -12.11 -13.76
N GLU A 86 -17.68 -12.94 -12.82
CA GLU A 86 -17.92 -12.57 -11.42
C GLU A 86 -16.62 -12.10 -10.74
N ILE A 87 -15.49 -12.77 -10.97
CA ILE A 87 -14.17 -12.33 -10.46
C ILE A 87 -13.78 -10.97 -11.06
N VAL A 88 -13.98 -10.75 -12.35
CA VAL A 88 -13.72 -9.44 -13.00
C VAL A 88 -14.60 -8.35 -12.39
N ASP A 89 -15.84 -8.66 -12.05
CA ASP A 89 -16.77 -7.71 -11.45
C ASP A 89 -16.37 -7.36 -9.99
N LEU A 90 -15.77 -8.29 -9.22
CA LEU A 90 -15.15 -7.96 -7.93
C LEU A 90 -14.07 -6.87 -8.09
N GLY A 91 -13.19 -7.01 -9.07
CA GLY A 91 -12.18 -5.99 -9.35
C GLY A 91 -12.76 -4.63 -9.74
N LYS A 92 -13.84 -4.62 -10.55
CA LYS A 92 -14.55 -3.37 -10.88
C LYS A 92 -15.21 -2.73 -9.65
N GLN A 93 -15.74 -3.53 -8.73
CA GLN A 93 -16.30 -3.04 -7.47
C GLN A 93 -15.20 -2.41 -6.62
N MET A 94 -14.03 -3.06 -6.46
CA MET A 94 -12.88 -2.48 -5.77
C MET A 94 -12.47 -1.13 -6.38
N LEU A 95 -12.31 -1.07 -7.70
CA LEU A 95 -11.96 0.17 -8.40
C LEU A 95 -12.99 1.30 -8.22
N ASN A 96 -14.22 1.00 -7.88
CA ASN A 96 -15.31 1.97 -7.68
C ASN A 96 -15.56 2.31 -6.22
N GLN A 97 -14.86 1.70 -5.27
CA GLN A 97 -14.99 2.02 -3.85
C GLN A 97 -14.78 3.51 -3.57
N PRO A 98 -15.49 4.07 -2.59
CA PRO A 98 -15.20 5.41 -2.10
C PRO A 98 -13.80 5.46 -1.49
N ILE A 99 -13.22 6.64 -1.44
CA ILE A 99 -11.96 6.85 -0.72
C ILE A 99 -12.31 7.39 0.66
N GLU A 100 -12.10 6.56 1.66
CA GLU A 100 -12.35 6.88 3.06
C GLU A 100 -11.04 7.27 3.73
N LEU A 101 -10.88 8.56 4.07
CA LEU A 101 -9.69 9.05 4.77
C LEU A 101 -9.61 8.43 6.17
N LEU A 102 -8.40 8.09 6.59
CA LEU A 102 -8.16 7.70 7.98
C LEU A 102 -8.24 8.92 8.91
N ASP A 103 -8.58 8.66 10.18
CA ASP A 103 -8.75 9.74 11.16
C ASP A 103 -7.48 10.58 11.32
N GLY A 104 -7.65 11.89 11.32
CA GLY A 104 -6.57 12.86 11.52
C GLY A 104 -5.71 13.17 10.30
N VAL A 105 -5.86 12.46 9.19
CA VAL A 105 -5.03 12.66 7.98
C VAL A 105 -5.10 14.10 7.48
N GLU A 106 -6.30 14.61 7.25
CA GLU A 106 -6.44 15.98 6.72
C GLU A 106 -5.93 17.04 7.70
N GLU A 107 -6.15 16.85 8.99
CA GLU A 107 -5.65 17.73 10.05
C GLU A 107 -4.11 17.81 10.03
N VAL A 108 -3.44 16.65 9.98
CA VAL A 108 -1.99 16.54 9.94
C VAL A 108 -1.41 17.16 8.67
N LEU A 109 -1.97 16.84 7.51
CA LEU A 109 -1.49 17.40 6.24
C LEU A 109 -1.66 18.93 6.21
N LYS A 110 -2.74 19.46 6.77
CA LYS A 110 -2.99 20.90 6.89
C LYS A 110 -1.96 21.58 7.79
N GLU A 111 -1.61 20.96 8.92
CA GLU A 111 -0.62 21.50 9.85
C GLU A 111 0.80 21.50 9.29
N LEU A 112 1.15 20.51 8.48
CA LEU A 112 2.47 20.35 7.88
C LEU A 112 2.65 21.16 6.58
N LYS A 113 1.55 21.46 5.89
CA LYS A 113 1.58 22.21 4.62
C LYS A 113 2.22 23.58 4.80
N GLY A 114 3.20 23.87 3.95
CA GLY A 114 3.95 25.15 3.98
C GLY A 114 5.14 25.16 4.95
N LYS A 115 5.23 24.17 5.86
CA LYS A 115 6.42 23.98 6.71
C LYS A 115 7.40 23.00 6.06
N TYR A 116 6.87 21.98 5.40
CA TYR A 116 7.62 20.91 4.73
C TYR A 116 7.13 20.71 3.30
N ARG A 117 7.98 20.12 2.46
CA ARG A 117 7.53 19.57 1.17
C ARG A 117 6.88 18.22 1.45
N LEU A 118 5.57 18.11 1.24
CA LEU A 118 4.84 16.87 1.42
C LEU A 118 4.82 16.07 0.11
N VAL A 119 5.06 14.77 0.19
CA VAL A 119 5.16 13.86 -0.95
C VAL A 119 4.30 12.63 -0.66
N VAL A 120 3.62 12.11 -1.67
CA VAL A 120 3.08 10.74 -1.63
C VAL A 120 4.14 9.80 -2.19
N ALA A 121 4.45 8.72 -1.47
CA ALA A 121 5.32 7.65 -1.92
C ALA A 121 4.59 6.32 -1.74
N THR A 122 4.01 5.79 -2.81
CA THR A 122 3.11 4.62 -2.77
C THR A 122 3.50 3.58 -3.81
N LYS A 123 3.04 2.33 -3.62
CA LYS A 123 3.08 1.26 -4.63
C LYS A 123 1.70 1.14 -5.28
N GLY A 124 1.65 0.50 -6.43
CA GLY A 124 0.38 0.15 -7.07
C GLY A 124 0.29 0.53 -8.53
N ASP A 125 -0.91 0.35 -9.10
CA ASP A 125 -1.21 0.75 -10.47
C ASP A 125 -1.29 2.28 -10.57
N LEU A 126 -0.53 2.85 -11.51
CA LEU A 126 -0.44 4.30 -11.71
C LEU A 126 -1.84 4.95 -11.83
N LEU A 127 -2.69 4.42 -12.71
CA LEU A 127 -4.01 5.01 -12.95
C LEU A 127 -4.92 4.91 -11.72
N ASP A 128 -4.79 3.84 -10.95
CA ASP A 128 -5.58 3.65 -9.73
C ASP A 128 -5.13 4.61 -8.62
N GLN A 129 -3.84 4.72 -8.38
CA GLN A 129 -3.31 5.63 -7.36
C GLN A 129 -3.60 7.11 -7.69
N GLU A 130 -3.44 7.51 -8.96
CA GLU A 130 -3.83 8.85 -9.39
C GLU A 130 -5.33 9.13 -9.19
N ARG A 131 -6.18 8.12 -9.44
CA ARG A 131 -7.61 8.23 -9.24
C ARG A 131 -7.98 8.31 -7.76
N LYS A 132 -7.38 7.47 -6.90
CA LYS A 132 -7.57 7.50 -5.45
C LYS A 132 -7.18 8.87 -4.89
N LEU A 133 -5.99 9.35 -5.23
CA LEU A 133 -5.52 10.66 -4.77
C LEU A 133 -6.44 11.80 -5.21
N ARG A 134 -6.95 11.75 -6.44
CA ARG A 134 -7.90 12.75 -6.96
C ARG A 134 -9.24 12.71 -6.22
N LYS A 135 -9.78 11.50 -5.96
CA LYS A 135 -11.03 11.30 -5.23
C LYS A 135 -10.92 11.66 -3.74
N SER A 136 -9.73 11.52 -3.14
CA SER A 136 -9.49 11.88 -1.74
C SER A 136 -9.50 13.39 -1.48
N ASN A 137 -9.42 14.22 -2.52
CA ASN A 137 -9.25 15.68 -2.45
C ASN A 137 -7.94 16.12 -1.76
N LEU A 138 -6.97 15.24 -1.57
CA LEU A 138 -5.70 15.55 -0.91
C LEU A 138 -4.62 16.11 -1.86
N ASN A 139 -4.86 16.15 -3.17
CA ASN A 139 -3.89 16.61 -4.17
C ASN A 139 -3.20 17.93 -3.81
N ASN A 140 -3.96 18.89 -3.25
CA ASN A 140 -3.47 20.23 -2.96
C ASN A 140 -2.49 20.30 -1.77
N TYR A 141 -2.33 19.22 -1.02
CA TYR A 141 -1.37 19.15 0.07
C TYR A 141 0.01 18.72 -0.39
N PHE A 142 0.10 17.96 -1.48
CA PHE A 142 1.33 17.32 -1.92
C PHE A 142 2.05 18.11 -3.01
N HIS A 143 3.37 18.24 -2.84
CA HIS A 143 4.28 18.83 -3.80
C HIS A 143 4.60 17.85 -4.94
N HIS A 144 4.67 16.54 -4.63
CA HIS A 144 5.03 15.49 -5.57
C HIS A 144 4.31 14.18 -5.21
N VAL A 145 4.10 13.35 -6.22
CA VAL A 145 3.53 12.01 -6.08
C VAL A 145 4.45 11.02 -6.78
N GLU A 146 5.03 10.11 -6.03
CA GLU A 146 5.87 9.03 -6.54
C GLU A 146 5.12 7.70 -6.41
N ILE A 147 4.82 7.09 -7.55
CA ILE A 147 4.21 5.75 -7.61
C ILE A 147 5.30 4.77 -8.04
N MET A 148 5.73 3.95 -7.11
CA MET A 148 6.85 3.02 -7.28
C MET A 148 6.35 1.62 -7.67
N SER A 149 7.12 0.92 -8.49
CA SER A 149 6.91 -0.51 -8.74
C SER A 149 7.25 -1.36 -7.52
N GLU A 150 8.23 -0.92 -6.71
CA GLU A 150 8.64 -1.51 -5.44
C GLU A 150 9.19 -0.42 -4.52
N LYS A 151 8.98 -0.58 -3.21
CA LYS A 151 9.53 0.28 -2.17
C LYS A 151 10.79 -0.38 -1.58
N ASP A 152 11.87 -0.29 -2.34
CA ASP A 152 13.20 -0.77 -1.96
C ASP A 152 14.21 0.37 -1.82
N ASP A 153 15.40 0.05 -1.32
CA ASP A 153 16.50 1.00 -1.13
C ASP A 153 16.82 1.77 -2.41
N ALA A 154 16.82 1.08 -3.56
CA ALA A 154 17.16 1.67 -4.85
C ALA A 154 16.13 2.70 -5.30
N ASN A 155 14.85 2.42 -5.11
CA ASN A 155 13.77 3.33 -5.48
C ASN A 155 13.67 4.52 -4.51
N TYR A 156 13.91 4.34 -3.22
CA TYR A 156 14.03 5.46 -2.29
C TYR A 156 15.24 6.35 -2.59
N LEU A 157 16.39 5.79 -2.98
CA LEU A 157 17.53 6.60 -3.45
C LEU A 157 17.21 7.40 -4.71
N LYS A 158 16.42 6.85 -5.65
CA LYS A 158 15.95 7.59 -6.82
C LYS A 158 15.02 8.74 -6.42
N LEU A 159 14.08 8.50 -5.50
CA LEU A 159 13.18 9.52 -4.97
C LEU A 159 13.97 10.65 -4.29
N ILE A 160 14.91 10.32 -3.40
CA ILE A 160 15.77 11.27 -2.69
C ILE A 160 16.55 12.14 -3.69
N LYS A 161 17.13 11.53 -4.73
CA LYS A 161 17.83 12.23 -5.81
C LYS A 161 16.89 13.12 -6.62
N HIS A 162 15.69 12.64 -6.95
CA HIS A 162 14.68 13.40 -7.69
C HIS A 162 14.22 14.64 -6.91
N LEU A 163 14.08 14.51 -5.59
CA LEU A 163 13.69 15.61 -4.72
C LEU A 163 14.83 16.59 -4.40
N ASP A 164 16.06 16.29 -4.84
CA ASP A 164 17.28 17.06 -4.57
C ASP A 164 17.49 17.31 -3.07
N ILE A 165 17.50 16.23 -2.28
CA ILE A 165 17.73 16.23 -0.84
C ILE A 165 18.78 15.20 -0.42
N ARG A 166 19.28 15.34 0.80
CA ARG A 166 20.08 14.29 1.45
C ARG A 166 19.14 13.25 2.08
N PRO A 167 19.56 11.98 2.20
CA PRO A 167 18.77 10.96 2.90
C PRO A 167 18.27 11.41 4.28
N SER A 168 19.13 12.05 5.08
CA SER A 168 18.81 12.56 6.43
C SER A 168 17.81 13.73 6.46
N GLU A 169 17.38 14.22 5.30
CA GLU A 169 16.36 15.27 5.17
C GLU A 169 14.98 14.69 4.79
N LEU A 170 14.90 13.35 4.58
CA LEU A 170 13.67 12.62 4.31
C LEU A 170 13.12 12.00 5.60
N LEU A 171 11.83 12.20 5.84
CA LEU A 171 11.02 11.44 6.79
C LEU A 171 9.94 10.69 6.01
N MET A 172 9.89 9.37 6.14
CA MET A 172 8.80 8.54 5.61
C MET A 172 7.81 8.22 6.72
N VAL A 173 6.53 8.35 6.43
CA VAL A 173 5.41 7.98 7.30
C VAL A 173 4.57 6.93 6.59
N GLY A 174 4.41 5.76 7.17
CA GLY A 174 3.65 4.68 6.55
C GLY A 174 3.28 3.56 7.51
N ASN A 175 2.44 2.64 7.03
CA ASN A 175 1.93 1.52 7.81
C ASN A 175 2.73 0.22 7.62
N SER A 176 3.63 0.14 6.64
CA SER A 176 4.42 -1.06 6.40
C SER A 176 5.84 -0.91 6.93
N LEU A 177 6.20 -1.77 7.90
CA LEU A 177 7.59 -1.86 8.36
C LEU A 177 8.53 -2.30 7.25
N LYS A 178 8.10 -3.20 6.37
CA LYS A 178 8.89 -3.76 5.27
C LYS A 178 9.11 -2.75 4.15
N SER A 179 8.08 -2.03 3.75
CA SER A 179 8.09 -1.17 2.56
C SER A 179 8.36 0.31 2.86
N ASP A 180 7.90 0.81 4.02
CA ASP A 180 8.01 2.24 4.36
C ASP A 180 9.16 2.52 5.31
N VAL A 181 9.49 1.58 6.19
CA VAL A 181 10.45 1.82 7.26
C VAL A 181 11.84 1.29 6.90
N LEU A 182 11.99 -0.01 6.70
CA LEU A 182 13.30 -0.64 6.50
C LEU A 182 14.11 -0.03 5.36
N PRO A 183 13.56 0.15 4.14
CA PRO A 183 14.37 0.69 3.03
C PRO A 183 14.79 2.15 3.27
N VAL A 184 13.94 2.93 3.93
CA VAL A 184 14.26 4.34 4.24
C VAL A 184 15.36 4.44 5.29
N LEU A 185 15.33 3.61 6.33
CA LEU A 185 16.40 3.53 7.32
C LEU A 185 17.72 3.07 6.69
N ASN A 186 17.67 2.07 5.79
CA ASN A 186 18.86 1.55 5.09
C ASN A 186 19.55 2.62 4.27
N VAL A 187 18.82 3.53 3.66
CA VAL A 187 19.43 4.65 2.90
C VAL A 187 19.79 5.86 3.76
N GLY A 188 19.52 5.83 5.07
CA GLY A 188 19.89 6.88 6.02
C GLY A 188 18.82 7.97 6.20
N GLY A 189 17.57 7.70 5.84
CA GLY A 189 16.40 8.53 6.14
C GLY A 189 15.79 8.23 7.49
N TYR A 190 14.79 9.02 7.87
CA TYR A 190 13.97 8.81 9.07
C TYR A 190 12.66 8.15 8.69
N ALA A 191 12.11 7.34 9.60
CA ALA A 191 10.82 6.68 9.38
C ALA A 191 9.95 6.71 10.63
N ILE A 192 8.65 6.96 10.42
CA ILE A 192 7.61 6.82 11.44
C ILE A 192 6.61 5.78 10.94
N HIS A 193 6.45 4.73 11.72
CA HIS A 193 5.45 3.69 11.50
C HIS A 193 4.14 4.08 12.19
N VAL A 194 3.08 4.12 11.41
CA VAL A 194 1.70 4.29 11.87
C VAL A 194 0.96 2.98 11.60
N PRO A 195 0.87 2.06 12.56
CA PRO A 195 0.34 0.73 12.31
C PRO A 195 -1.13 0.80 11.90
N TYR A 196 -1.49 0.04 10.88
CA TYR A 196 -2.88 -0.23 10.53
C TYR A 196 -3.31 -1.58 11.11
N HIS A 197 -4.58 -1.73 11.47
CA HIS A 197 -5.06 -2.92 12.19
C HIS A 197 -5.12 -4.20 11.34
N ILE A 198 -4.98 -4.08 10.02
CA ILE A 198 -4.88 -5.20 9.08
C ILE A 198 -3.60 -4.99 8.27
N THR A 199 -2.76 -6.01 8.25
CA THR A 199 -1.53 -6.01 7.42
C THR A 199 -1.60 -7.16 6.43
N TRP A 200 -1.26 -6.89 5.17
CA TRP A 200 -1.09 -7.94 4.19
C TRP A 200 0.08 -8.84 4.58
N ALA A 201 -0.10 -10.17 4.53
CA ALA A 201 0.90 -11.13 4.98
C ALA A 201 2.29 -10.95 4.32
N HIS A 202 2.32 -10.47 3.06
CA HIS A 202 3.55 -10.16 2.34
C HIS A 202 4.34 -8.99 2.95
N GLU A 203 3.69 -8.08 3.66
CA GLU A 203 4.28 -6.89 4.29
C GLU A 203 4.70 -7.12 5.75
N GLU A 204 4.43 -8.29 6.32
CA GLU A 204 4.83 -8.63 7.68
C GLU A 204 6.35 -8.87 7.80
N ILE A 205 6.94 -8.46 8.93
CA ILE A 205 8.33 -8.74 9.30
C ILE A 205 8.38 -9.45 10.65
N GLU A 206 9.35 -10.36 10.80
CA GLU A 206 9.47 -11.20 12.01
C GLU A 206 10.39 -10.60 13.09
N HIS A 207 11.08 -9.50 12.81
CA HIS A 207 12.10 -8.94 13.71
C HIS A 207 11.75 -7.51 14.13
N SER A 208 12.21 -7.12 15.32
CA SER A 208 12.10 -5.75 15.80
C SER A 208 13.13 -4.82 15.14
N ILE A 209 12.77 -3.56 14.97
CA ILE A 209 13.65 -2.52 14.43
C ILE A 209 14.21 -1.72 15.61
N ASP A 210 15.54 -1.70 15.76
CA ASP A 210 16.26 -0.88 16.73
C ASP A 210 17.09 0.19 16.00
N SER A 211 16.55 1.40 15.91
CA SER A 211 17.20 2.53 15.24
C SER A 211 16.78 3.84 15.87
N GLY A 212 17.74 4.74 16.12
CA GLY A 212 17.46 6.10 16.56
C GLY A 212 16.73 6.97 15.52
N MET A 213 16.66 6.51 14.26
CA MET A 213 15.95 7.17 13.16
C MET A 213 14.53 6.63 12.95
N PHE A 214 14.10 5.69 13.78
CA PHE A 214 12.79 5.03 13.71
C PHE A 214 11.91 5.37 14.90
N LYS A 215 10.63 5.57 14.66
CA LYS A 215 9.57 5.65 15.67
C LYS A 215 8.35 4.87 15.23
N SER A 216 7.65 4.26 16.16
CA SER A 216 6.29 3.75 15.95
C SER A 216 5.35 4.57 16.84
N VAL A 217 4.20 4.97 16.27
CA VAL A 217 3.19 5.78 16.94
C VAL A 217 1.83 5.09 16.84
N GLU A 218 0.86 5.51 17.65
CA GLU A 218 -0.48 4.89 17.63
C GLU A 218 -1.39 5.50 16.55
N SER A 219 -1.17 6.79 16.25
CA SER A 219 -2.00 7.55 15.31
C SER A 219 -1.14 8.45 14.42
N ILE A 220 -1.62 8.74 13.22
CA ILE A 220 -0.97 9.70 12.32
C ILE A 220 -0.85 11.10 12.97
N LYS A 221 -1.74 11.47 13.90
CA LYS A 221 -1.67 12.75 14.63
C LYS A 221 -0.42 12.87 15.49
N ASP A 222 0.09 11.74 16.00
CA ASP A 222 1.24 11.73 16.88
C ASP A 222 2.54 12.12 16.17
N ILE A 223 2.58 12.05 14.83
CA ILE A 223 3.76 12.48 14.07
C ILE A 223 4.08 13.95 14.27
N LEU A 224 3.08 14.80 14.60
CA LEU A 224 3.27 16.22 14.85
C LEU A 224 4.19 16.52 16.04
N ALA A 225 4.38 15.57 16.94
CA ALA A 225 5.31 15.70 18.08
C ALA A 225 6.79 15.50 17.67
N PHE A 226 7.06 15.03 16.47
CA PHE A 226 8.41 14.68 15.98
C PHE A 226 8.91 15.58 14.84
N VAL A 227 8.09 16.50 14.36
CA VAL A 227 8.35 17.35 13.18
C VAL A 227 8.13 18.84 13.47
#